data_032c71ea75703589f5df39a4900bf0da
#
_entry.id   032c71ea75703589f5df39a4900bf0da
#
_cell.length_a   1.000
_cell.length_b   1.000
_cell.length_c   1.000
_cell.angle_alpha   90.00
_cell.angle_beta   90.00
_cell.angle_gamma   90.00
#
_symmetry.space_group_name_H-M   'P 1'
#
loop_
_entity.id
_entity.type
_entity.pdbx_description
1 polymer ?
#
loop_
_entity_poly.entity_id
_entity_poly.type
_entity_poly.pdbx_seq_one_letter_code
_entity_poly.pdbx_strand_id
1 'polypeptide(L)'
;MNIFSGRKFSNVFIFGLVLLLLAPRLSFAQASEMESLRALVKDMQQQLEKALNRIDQLEKEKANDSAKIGQVEKSIQAVQSAPSILNPAIGLVLDADIEKLGKAGGNFNFRSAELGLAAAVDPYARMYAFFTGSNQGFEVEEAAAITTSLPYNLTAKGGRFFADFGRFPKYHVHELPFVNQPLSIQRMVGGESQADGAEVNYLFPTPFFLRATFGGYNKIGADNEQVSNLTPRAASRFTYLGRLNTYFDLTDNQSIELGTSLAYTPSVRLPGDASGGDRILGGVDLTYRYQPLASTVYQGFTWGSEFYNNSQRFPFDVEVSDPDDPSIVTTQSVGKRRRSYGGYTYGELKLNKNWSTGFLFDYAPVVDNPSQRTLSFSPYLTWYLSEFNRLRFQYSYLNNNFSTDKAEKGNQFFVQWTTVIGAHTHGFLTR
;
A
#
# COMPACT_ATOMS: atom_id res chain seq x y z
N MET A 1 28.25 -26.52 31.99
CA MET A 1 27.08 -26.77 32.83
C MET A 1 25.87 -26.51 31.93
N ASN A 2 25.49 -27.55 31.18
CA ASN A 2 24.26 -28.33 31.35
C ASN A 2 23.02 -27.44 31.39
N ILE A 3 21.96 -27.58 30.61
CA ILE A 3 21.18 -28.72 30.09
C ILE A 3 20.09 -28.18 29.15
N PHE A 4 19.76 -28.85 28.05
CA PHE A 4 18.50 -29.34 27.52
C PHE A 4 18.70 -29.64 26.04
N SER A 5 18.99 -30.82 25.60
CA SER A 5 18.26 -32.09 25.49
C SER A 5 16.84 -31.90 24.97
N GLY A 6 16.54 -32.06 23.67
CA GLY A 6 16.29 -33.33 22.98
C GLY A 6 14.87 -33.84 23.24
N ARG A 7 13.95 -33.66 22.30
CA ARG A 7 12.85 -34.60 22.14
C ARG A 7 12.69 -34.96 20.65
N LYS A 8 13.23 -36.14 20.38
CA LYS A 8 13.06 -36.88 19.15
C LYS A 8 11.71 -37.57 19.12
N PHE A 9 11.13 -37.59 17.97
CA PHE A 9 10.18 -38.53 17.44
C PHE A 9 10.26 -39.95 18.03
N SER A 10 9.14 -40.43 18.52
CA SER A 10 8.91 -41.82 18.84
C SER A 10 7.43 -42.15 18.74
N ASN A 11 6.92 -42.39 17.53
CA ASN A 11 5.61 -42.99 17.28
C ASN A 11 5.62 -43.82 15.97
N VAL A 12 6.52 -44.81 15.90
CA VAL A 12 6.52 -45.81 14.81
C VAL A 12 6.77 -47.22 15.37
N PHE A 13 6.38 -47.53 16.59
CA PHE A 13 6.62 -48.89 17.12
C PHE A 13 5.46 -49.38 17.99
N ILE A 14 4.21 -49.35 17.54
CA ILE A 14 3.10 -50.09 18.13
C ILE A 14 2.16 -50.55 16.99
N PHE A 15 2.59 -51.50 16.18
CA PHE A 15 1.66 -52.28 15.29
C PHE A 15 2.27 -53.65 14.92
N GLY A 16 3.11 -54.20 15.77
CA GLY A 16 3.82 -55.43 15.50
C GLY A 16 3.56 -56.62 16.44
N LEU A 17 2.53 -56.58 17.26
CA LEU A 17 2.38 -57.68 18.24
C LEU A 17 0.94 -58.11 18.54
N VAL A 18 0.05 -58.27 17.56
CA VAL A 18 -1.28 -58.92 17.76
C VAL A 18 -1.64 -59.81 16.56
N LEU A 19 -0.75 -60.61 16.03
CA LEU A 19 -1.13 -61.57 14.97
C LEU A 19 -0.37 -62.88 15.06
N LEU A 20 -0.40 -63.49 16.24
CA LEU A 20 0.18 -64.81 16.45
C LEU A 20 -0.68 -65.65 17.44
N LEU A 21 -1.96 -65.85 17.15
CA LEU A 21 -2.78 -66.91 17.71
C LEU A 21 -4.18 -66.89 17.02
N LEU A 22 -4.30 -67.57 15.88
CA LEU A 22 -5.55 -68.20 15.38
C LEU A 22 -5.33 -68.75 13.98
N ALA A 23 -4.76 -69.92 13.86
CA ALA A 23 -5.03 -70.82 12.76
C ALA A 23 -5.88 -71.98 13.33
N PRO A 24 -6.87 -72.52 12.61
CA PRO A 24 -6.63 -73.17 11.31
C PRO A 24 -7.83 -73.10 10.29
N ARG A 25 -7.47 -73.42 9.07
CA ARG A 25 -8.36 -73.85 7.96
C ARG A 25 -9.02 -72.71 7.17
N LEU A 26 -8.30 -72.34 6.07
CA LEU A 26 -8.93 -72.08 4.77
C LEU A 26 -7.81 -72.06 3.71
N SER A 27 -7.51 -73.19 3.13
CA SER A 27 -6.64 -73.35 1.96
C SER A 27 -7.50 -73.03 0.71
N PHE A 28 -6.89 -72.25 -0.20
CA PHE A 28 -7.29 -71.84 -1.54
C PHE A 28 -7.77 -70.38 -1.75
N ALA A 29 -8.30 -69.67 -0.77
CA ALA A 29 -8.55 -68.22 -0.94
C ALA A 29 -7.31 -67.38 -0.64
N GLN A 30 -6.34 -67.84 0.15
CA GLN A 30 -5.14 -67.12 0.58
C GLN A 30 -4.09 -66.93 -0.52
N ALA A 31 -4.06 -67.73 -1.58
CA ALA A 31 -3.08 -67.58 -2.65
C ALA A 31 -3.35 -66.34 -3.52
N SER A 32 -4.61 -66.07 -3.80
CA SER A 32 -5.04 -64.91 -4.61
C SER A 32 -4.93 -63.60 -3.85
N GLU A 33 -5.22 -63.58 -2.54
CA GLU A 33 -5.03 -62.37 -1.70
C GLU A 33 -3.55 -62.06 -1.46
N MET A 34 -2.71 -63.08 -1.29
CA MET A 34 -1.24 -62.91 -1.19
C MET A 34 -0.63 -62.38 -2.49
N GLU A 35 -1.16 -62.75 -3.61
CA GLU A 35 -0.67 -62.29 -4.93
C GLU A 35 -1.09 -60.86 -5.20
N SER A 36 -2.33 -60.49 -4.84
CA SER A 36 -2.82 -59.11 -4.91
C SER A 36 -2.11 -58.18 -3.91
N LEU A 37 -1.80 -58.65 -2.70
CA LEU A 37 -1.00 -57.91 -1.72
C LEU A 37 0.48 -57.72 -2.21
N ARG A 38 1.06 -58.72 -2.83
CA ARG A 38 2.41 -58.59 -3.43
C ARG A 38 2.42 -57.62 -4.60
N ALA A 39 1.36 -57.60 -5.44
CA ALA A 39 1.22 -56.65 -6.51
C ALA A 39 1.05 -55.22 -5.98
N LEU A 40 0.28 -55.04 -4.92
CA LEU A 40 0.06 -53.74 -4.28
C LEU A 40 1.38 -53.21 -3.63
N VAL A 41 2.09 -54.08 -2.93
CA VAL A 41 3.43 -53.73 -2.32
C VAL A 41 4.42 -53.35 -3.41
N LYS A 42 4.43 -54.06 -4.52
CA LYS A 42 5.32 -53.75 -5.67
C LYS A 42 4.95 -52.40 -6.31
N ASP A 43 3.65 -52.11 -6.45
CA ASP A 43 3.19 -50.81 -6.97
C ASP A 43 3.53 -49.68 -6.02
N MET A 44 3.32 -49.87 -4.73
CA MET A 44 3.75 -48.90 -3.70
C MET A 44 5.25 -48.65 -3.68
N GLN A 45 6.06 -49.70 -3.85
CA GLN A 45 7.51 -49.57 -4.00
C GLN A 45 7.90 -48.78 -5.23
N GLN A 46 7.23 -48.99 -6.38
CA GLN A 46 7.48 -48.22 -7.60
C GLN A 46 7.04 -46.75 -7.45
N GLN A 47 5.94 -46.49 -6.75
CA GLN A 47 5.48 -45.12 -6.47
C GLN A 47 6.43 -44.38 -5.51
N LEU A 48 6.94 -45.09 -4.48
CA LEU A 48 7.93 -44.57 -3.56
C LEU A 48 9.26 -44.23 -4.30
N GLU A 49 9.71 -45.11 -5.17
CA GLU A 49 10.92 -44.88 -5.96
C GLU A 49 10.77 -43.69 -6.91
N LYS A 50 9.59 -43.54 -7.56
CA LYS A 50 9.24 -42.36 -8.37
C LYS A 50 9.22 -41.08 -7.54
N ALA A 51 8.64 -41.13 -6.33
CA ALA A 51 8.60 -40.00 -5.42
C ALA A 51 9.98 -39.57 -4.95
N LEU A 52 10.85 -40.56 -4.58
CA LEU A 52 12.25 -40.31 -4.20
C LEU A 52 13.06 -39.69 -5.35
N ASN A 53 12.90 -40.20 -6.57
CA ASN A 53 13.57 -39.65 -7.76
C ASN A 53 13.08 -38.20 -8.04
N ARG A 54 11.77 -37.91 -7.77
CA ARG A 54 11.24 -36.57 -7.93
C ARG A 54 11.76 -35.60 -6.88
N ILE A 55 11.89 -36.06 -5.64
CA ILE A 55 12.52 -35.27 -4.55
C ILE A 55 13.98 -34.95 -4.92
N ASP A 56 14.73 -35.92 -5.38
CA ASP A 56 16.13 -35.76 -5.81
C ASP A 56 16.27 -34.76 -6.98
N GLN A 57 15.33 -34.78 -7.92
CA GLN A 57 15.26 -33.78 -8.98
C GLN A 57 14.93 -32.37 -8.46
N LEU A 58 13.95 -32.26 -7.57
CA LEU A 58 13.58 -30.99 -6.97
C LEU A 58 14.70 -30.41 -6.08
N GLU A 59 15.43 -31.25 -5.37
CA GLU A 59 16.63 -30.84 -4.59
C GLU A 59 17.74 -30.34 -5.50
N LYS A 60 17.96 -30.98 -6.65
CA LYS A 60 18.93 -30.52 -7.67
C LYS A 60 18.49 -29.22 -8.34
N GLU A 61 17.21 -29.09 -8.67
CA GLU A 61 16.63 -27.85 -9.19
C GLU A 61 16.78 -26.71 -8.16
N LYS A 62 16.44 -26.95 -6.90
CA LYS A 62 16.60 -26.00 -5.80
C LYS A 62 18.05 -25.58 -5.56
N ALA A 63 18.98 -26.54 -5.64
CA ALA A 63 20.43 -26.25 -5.53
C ALA A 63 20.92 -25.41 -6.72
N ASN A 64 20.41 -25.66 -7.93
CA ASN A 64 20.74 -24.90 -9.13
C ASN A 64 20.13 -23.48 -9.09
N ASP A 65 18.90 -23.35 -8.60
CA ASP A 65 18.25 -22.05 -8.43
C ASP A 65 18.92 -21.25 -7.29
N SER A 66 19.32 -21.89 -6.21
CA SER A 66 20.10 -21.25 -5.15
C SER A 66 21.47 -20.77 -5.66
N ALA A 67 22.12 -21.54 -6.55
CA ALA A 67 23.37 -21.12 -7.19
C ALA A 67 23.16 -19.94 -8.15
N LYS A 68 22.05 -19.90 -8.89
CA LYS A 68 21.65 -18.77 -9.74
C LYS A 68 21.31 -17.53 -8.92
N ILE A 69 20.56 -17.70 -7.83
CA ILE A 69 20.25 -16.61 -6.87
C ILE A 69 21.55 -16.06 -6.29
N GLY A 70 22.49 -16.91 -5.86
CA GLY A 70 23.79 -16.48 -5.38
C GLY A 70 24.66 -15.79 -6.44
N GLN A 71 24.51 -16.14 -7.74
CA GLN A 71 25.15 -15.41 -8.84
C GLN A 71 24.48 -14.05 -9.10
N VAL A 72 23.15 -14.00 -9.02
CA VAL A 72 22.39 -12.75 -9.13
C VAL A 72 22.69 -11.85 -7.94
N GLU A 73 22.73 -12.37 -6.73
CA GLU A 73 23.14 -11.62 -5.53
C GLU A 73 24.59 -11.09 -5.64
N LYS A 74 25.52 -11.90 -6.14
CA LYS A 74 26.91 -11.44 -6.41
C LYS A 74 26.96 -10.38 -7.53
N SER A 75 26.16 -10.50 -8.57
CA SER A 75 26.08 -9.48 -9.61
C SER A 75 25.37 -8.21 -9.11
N ILE A 76 24.36 -8.33 -8.27
CA ILE A 76 23.73 -7.19 -7.57
C ILE A 76 24.74 -6.55 -6.60
N GLN A 77 25.48 -7.33 -5.81
CA GLN A 77 26.55 -6.81 -4.96
C GLN A 77 27.69 -6.20 -5.77
N ALA A 78 28.06 -6.74 -6.93
CA ALA A 78 29.06 -6.14 -7.81
C ALA A 78 28.58 -4.82 -8.44
N VAL A 79 27.28 -4.69 -8.72
CA VAL A 79 26.67 -3.43 -9.14
C VAL A 79 26.51 -2.46 -7.97
N GLN A 80 26.28 -2.98 -6.75
CA GLN A 80 26.22 -2.20 -5.51
C GLN A 80 27.61 -1.80 -4.96
N SER A 81 28.66 -2.51 -5.33
CA SER A 81 30.04 -2.20 -4.92
C SER A 81 30.78 -1.24 -5.85
N ALA A 82 30.21 -0.88 -7.02
CA ALA A 82 30.64 0.34 -7.70
C ALA A 82 30.25 1.54 -6.80
N PRO A 83 31.13 2.53 -6.55
CA PRO A 83 30.81 3.64 -5.67
C PRO A 83 29.57 4.37 -6.17
N SER A 84 28.42 4.09 -5.53
CA SER A 84 27.09 4.54 -5.92
C SER A 84 26.90 6.07 -5.79
N ILE A 85 27.84 6.76 -5.16
CA ILE A 85 27.93 8.22 -5.11
C ILE A 85 28.05 8.84 -6.51
N LEU A 86 28.66 8.11 -7.46
CA LEU A 86 28.87 8.59 -8.83
C LEU A 86 27.87 8.01 -9.85
N ASN A 87 26.96 7.13 -9.44
CA ASN A 87 25.99 6.49 -10.34
C ASN A 87 24.65 6.25 -9.61
N PRO A 88 23.87 7.30 -9.35
CA PRO A 88 22.54 7.14 -8.78
C PRO A 88 21.61 6.39 -9.74
N ALA A 89 20.68 5.61 -9.19
CA ALA A 89 19.57 5.10 -9.96
C ALA A 89 18.70 6.29 -10.41
N ILE A 90 18.44 6.39 -11.71
CA ILE A 90 17.67 7.47 -12.31
C ILE A 90 16.45 6.87 -13.00
N GLY A 91 15.27 7.40 -12.72
CA GLY A 91 14.04 7.06 -13.38
C GLY A 91 13.29 8.30 -13.84
N LEU A 92 12.55 8.18 -14.92
CA LEU A 92 11.65 9.22 -15.41
C LEU A 92 10.28 8.59 -15.68
N VAL A 93 9.23 9.23 -15.17
CA VAL A 93 7.84 8.87 -15.44
C VAL A 93 7.19 10.03 -16.19
N LEU A 94 6.47 9.72 -17.25
CA LEU A 94 5.59 10.65 -17.95
C LEU A 94 4.15 10.18 -17.78
N ASP A 95 3.28 11.08 -17.34
CA ASP A 95 1.85 10.83 -17.18
C ASP A 95 1.03 11.91 -17.90
N ALA A 96 0.13 11.48 -18.79
CA ALA A 96 -0.77 12.34 -19.53
C ALA A 96 -2.12 11.66 -19.69
N ASP A 97 -3.19 12.44 -19.84
CA ASP A 97 -4.50 11.90 -20.14
C ASP A 97 -5.30 12.73 -21.16
N ILE A 98 -6.31 12.09 -21.71
CA ILE A 98 -7.43 12.76 -22.37
C ILE A 98 -8.61 12.61 -21.42
N GLU A 99 -9.16 13.74 -20.99
CA GLU A 99 -10.31 13.78 -20.11
C GLU A 99 -11.53 14.39 -20.78
N LYS A 100 -12.70 13.89 -20.42
CA LYS A 100 -13.98 14.48 -20.80
C LYS A 100 -14.88 14.56 -19.57
N LEU A 101 -15.13 15.77 -19.10
CA LEU A 101 -15.91 16.04 -17.89
C LEU A 101 -17.34 16.49 -18.28
N GLY A 102 -18.33 15.66 -17.98
CA GLY A 102 -19.73 15.94 -18.27
C GLY A 102 -20.01 16.19 -19.75
N LYS A 103 -20.53 17.38 -20.09
CA LYS A 103 -20.85 17.81 -21.47
C LYS A 103 -19.70 18.60 -22.13
N ALA A 104 -18.61 18.86 -21.44
CA ALA A 104 -17.45 19.54 -22.00
C ALA A 104 -16.84 18.71 -23.14
N GLY A 105 -16.12 19.35 -24.02
CA GLY A 105 -15.30 18.69 -25.04
C GLY A 105 -14.17 17.85 -24.39
N GLY A 106 -13.58 16.95 -25.14
CA GLY A 106 -12.39 16.25 -24.69
C GLY A 106 -11.20 17.23 -24.60
N ASN A 107 -10.41 17.10 -23.53
CA ASN A 107 -9.23 17.93 -23.30
C ASN A 107 -8.02 17.01 -23.13
N PHE A 108 -6.89 17.38 -23.73
CA PHE A 108 -5.60 16.72 -23.47
C PHE A 108 -4.92 17.42 -22.30
N ASN A 109 -4.57 16.64 -21.29
CA ASN A 109 -3.96 17.13 -20.08
C ASN A 109 -2.59 16.47 -19.87
N PHE A 110 -1.55 17.29 -19.78
CA PHE A 110 -0.24 16.88 -19.28
C PHE A 110 -0.29 16.87 -17.76
N ARG A 111 -0.31 15.67 -17.17
CA ARG A 111 -0.45 15.51 -15.73
C ARG A 111 0.87 15.77 -15.02
N SER A 112 1.90 15.03 -15.39
CA SER A 112 3.24 15.20 -14.78
C SER A 112 4.36 14.58 -15.61
N ALA A 113 5.57 15.10 -15.37
CA ALA A 113 6.82 14.41 -15.62
C ALA A 113 7.61 14.35 -14.32
N GLU A 114 7.90 13.15 -13.85
CA GLU A 114 8.58 12.92 -12.58
C GLU A 114 9.98 12.37 -12.79
N LEU A 115 10.99 13.01 -12.21
CA LEU A 115 12.37 12.56 -12.18
C LEU A 115 12.68 11.99 -10.79
N GLY A 116 12.95 10.69 -10.72
CA GLY A 116 13.37 10.00 -9.52
C GLY A 116 14.89 9.77 -9.49
N LEU A 117 15.49 10.04 -8.35
CA LEU A 117 16.90 9.79 -8.05
C LEU A 117 17.01 8.99 -6.75
N ALA A 118 17.83 7.94 -6.72
CA ALA A 118 18.13 7.21 -5.49
C ALA A 118 19.59 6.74 -5.48
N ALA A 119 20.24 6.90 -4.32
CA ALA A 119 21.61 6.46 -4.13
C ALA A 119 21.87 6.03 -2.67
N ALA A 120 22.81 5.11 -2.49
CA ALA A 120 23.43 4.89 -1.19
C ALA A 120 24.39 6.08 -0.91
N VAL A 121 24.29 6.66 0.27
CA VAL A 121 25.23 7.71 0.72
C VAL A 121 26.49 7.04 1.28
N ASP A 122 26.30 6.06 2.12
CA ASP A 122 27.30 5.24 2.76
C ASP A 122 26.67 3.91 3.22
N PRO A 123 27.36 3.01 3.93
CA PRO A 123 26.78 1.76 4.46
C PRO A 123 25.63 1.99 5.45
N TYR A 124 25.48 3.19 6.02
CA TYR A 124 24.52 3.49 7.09
C TYR A 124 23.29 4.26 6.62
N ALA A 125 23.36 4.89 5.42
CA ALA A 125 22.29 5.72 4.91
C ALA A 125 22.14 5.64 3.39
N ARG A 126 20.91 5.80 2.93
CA ARG A 126 20.56 6.02 1.52
C ARG A 126 19.69 7.28 1.41
N MET A 127 19.74 7.93 0.26
CA MET A 127 18.91 9.09 -0.07
C MET A 127 18.12 8.83 -1.35
N TYR A 128 16.99 9.49 -1.45
CA TYR A 128 16.20 9.55 -2.67
C TYR A 128 15.55 10.92 -2.81
N ALA A 129 15.23 11.29 -4.05
CA ALA A 129 14.47 12.49 -4.34
C ALA A 129 13.59 12.27 -5.57
N PHE A 130 12.39 12.85 -5.54
CA PHE A 130 11.46 12.92 -6.65
C PHE A 130 11.13 14.36 -6.95
N PHE A 131 11.29 14.72 -8.22
CA PHE A 131 11.04 16.07 -8.74
C PHE A 131 9.96 15.98 -9.80
N THR A 132 8.85 16.67 -9.57
CA THR A 132 7.68 16.61 -10.44
C THR A 132 7.46 17.95 -11.13
N GLY A 133 7.42 17.91 -12.46
CA GLY A 133 7.01 19.01 -13.31
C GLY A 133 5.58 18.78 -13.83
N SER A 134 4.72 19.78 -13.70
CA SER A 134 3.34 19.75 -14.19
C SER A 134 2.93 21.09 -14.81
N ASN A 135 1.69 21.20 -15.29
CA ASN A 135 1.13 22.48 -15.72
C ASN A 135 1.04 23.53 -14.58
N GLN A 136 1.12 23.08 -13.33
CA GLN A 136 1.08 23.96 -12.14
C GLN A 136 2.46 24.46 -11.74
N GLY A 137 3.54 23.85 -12.26
CA GLY A 137 4.91 24.24 -11.97
C GLY A 137 5.82 23.03 -11.72
N PHE A 138 6.93 23.32 -11.04
CA PHE A 138 7.94 22.34 -10.65
C PHE A 138 8.03 22.29 -9.14
N GLU A 139 8.03 21.09 -8.58
CA GLU A 139 8.15 20.89 -7.14
C GLU A 139 9.09 19.74 -6.77
N VAL A 140 9.57 19.79 -5.53
CA VAL A 140 10.23 18.67 -4.87
C VAL A 140 9.15 17.88 -4.15
N GLU A 141 8.73 16.78 -4.75
CA GLU A 141 7.66 15.94 -4.21
C GLU A 141 8.14 15.12 -3.01
N GLU A 142 9.30 14.49 -3.16
CA GLU A 142 10.03 13.86 -2.05
C GLU A 142 11.53 14.16 -2.13
N ALA A 143 12.18 14.31 -0.97
CA ALA A 143 13.63 14.35 -0.80
C ALA A 143 13.95 13.92 0.64
N ALA A 144 14.46 12.70 0.83
CA ALA A 144 14.63 12.13 2.15
C ALA A 144 15.86 11.23 2.27
N ALA A 145 16.37 11.13 3.49
CA ALA A 145 17.39 10.17 3.88
C ALA A 145 16.77 9.07 4.75
N ILE A 146 17.21 7.83 4.55
CA ILE A 146 16.79 6.66 5.30
C ILE A 146 18.01 5.94 5.84
N THR A 147 17.98 5.57 7.13
CA THR A 147 19.03 4.74 7.73
C THR A 147 18.89 3.29 7.29
N THR A 148 20.03 2.60 7.12
CA THR A 148 20.07 1.22 6.62
C THR A 148 20.53 0.19 7.66
N SER A 149 21.12 0.62 8.77
CA SER A 149 21.78 -0.28 9.72
C SER A 149 21.63 0.13 11.18
N LEU A 150 20.46 0.68 11.56
CA LEU A 150 20.19 0.91 12.97
C LEU A 150 19.98 -0.42 13.71
N PRO A 151 20.45 -0.53 14.98
CA PRO A 151 20.21 -1.72 15.78
C PRO A 151 18.72 -1.88 16.12
N TYR A 152 18.35 -3.05 16.64
CA TYR A 152 17.02 -3.36 17.15
C TYR A 152 15.89 -3.27 16.10
N ASN A 153 16.19 -3.61 14.84
CA ASN A 153 15.22 -3.54 13.73
C ASN A 153 14.57 -2.15 13.54
N LEU A 154 15.30 -1.11 13.90
CA LEU A 154 14.88 0.27 13.72
C LEU A 154 15.28 0.80 12.34
N THR A 155 14.44 1.64 11.77
CA THR A 155 14.75 2.45 10.59
C THR A 155 14.27 3.87 10.85
N ALA A 156 15.10 4.86 10.60
CA ALA A 156 14.71 6.26 10.67
C ALA A 156 14.73 6.89 9.29
N LYS A 157 13.75 7.73 9.01
CA LYS A 157 13.62 8.50 7.77
C LYS A 157 13.39 9.97 8.11
N GLY A 158 14.02 10.88 7.38
CA GLY A 158 13.87 12.31 7.59
C GLY A 158 14.02 13.10 6.29
N GLY A 159 13.27 14.20 6.19
CA GLY A 159 13.21 15.06 5.00
C GLY A 159 11.78 15.41 4.61
N ARG A 160 11.55 15.58 3.32
CA ARG A 160 10.22 15.63 2.69
C ARG A 160 9.93 14.27 2.09
N PHE A 161 8.82 13.67 2.47
CA PHE A 161 8.45 12.34 2.01
C PHE A 161 6.97 12.05 2.29
N PHE A 162 6.43 10.99 1.71
CA PHE A 162 5.09 10.54 2.04
C PHE A 162 5.13 9.82 3.38
N ALA A 163 4.48 10.44 4.40
CA ALA A 163 4.32 9.88 5.73
C ALA A 163 3.61 8.53 5.67
N ASP A 164 3.96 7.61 6.56
CA ASP A 164 3.37 6.27 6.61
C ASP A 164 1.93 6.29 7.17
N PHE A 165 1.02 7.03 6.50
CA PHE A 165 -0.40 7.14 6.83
C PHE A 165 -1.24 6.46 5.76
N GLY A 166 -2.07 5.49 6.16
CA GLY A 166 -2.89 4.73 5.22
C GLY A 166 -2.05 3.86 4.28
N ARG A 167 -2.66 3.40 3.20
CA ARG A 167 -1.99 2.66 2.14
C ARG A 167 -1.75 3.53 0.91
N PHE A 168 -2.82 3.97 0.22
CA PHE A 168 -2.71 4.72 -1.03
C PHE A 168 -2.29 6.19 -0.89
N PRO A 169 -2.50 6.89 0.24
CA PRO A 169 -1.91 8.22 0.39
C PRO A 169 -0.38 8.29 0.25
N LYS A 170 0.30 7.14 0.37
CA LYS A 170 1.77 7.02 0.23
C LYS A 170 2.24 6.72 -1.19
N TYR A 171 1.35 6.63 -2.17
CA TYR A 171 1.67 6.32 -3.54
C TYR A 171 1.51 7.56 -4.40
N HIS A 172 2.44 7.75 -5.34
CA HIS A 172 2.27 8.76 -6.39
C HIS A 172 1.03 8.43 -7.22
N VAL A 173 0.32 9.45 -7.68
CA VAL A 173 -0.96 9.27 -8.38
C VAL A 173 -0.82 8.35 -9.60
N HIS A 174 0.28 8.43 -10.32
CA HIS A 174 0.54 7.56 -11.47
C HIS A 174 0.76 6.08 -11.10
N GLU A 175 1.07 5.74 -9.85
CA GLU A 175 1.22 4.36 -9.36
C GLU A 175 -0.12 3.68 -9.03
N LEU A 176 -1.18 4.47 -8.84
CA LEU A 176 -2.49 3.95 -8.46
C LEU A 176 -3.08 3.02 -9.54
N PRO A 177 -3.94 2.06 -9.19
CA PRO A 177 -4.59 1.19 -10.17
C PRO A 177 -5.68 1.89 -11.00
N PHE A 178 -6.09 3.10 -10.63
CA PHE A 178 -7.08 3.94 -11.29
C PHE A 178 -6.46 5.30 -11.70
N VAL A 179 -7.16 6.06 -12.56
CA VAL A 179 -6.63 7.32 -13.12
C VAL A 179 -6.51 8.41 -12.06
N ASN A 180 -7.55 8.62 -11.27
CA ASN A 180 -7.60 9.70 -10.28
C ASN A 180 -7.57 9.13 -8.87
N GLN A 181 -6.87 9.82 -7.98
CA GLN A 181 -6.88 9.51 -6.57
C GLN A 181 -8.32 9.58 -6.01
N PRO A 182 -8.74 8.67 -5.11
CA PRO A 182 -10.04 8.74 -4.45
C PRO A 182 -10.28 10.10 -3.79
N LEU A 183 -11.47 10.66 -3.99
CA LEU A 183 -11.87 11.94 -3.38
C LEU A 183 -11.84 11.89 -1.85
N SER A 184 -12.07 10.72 -1.26
CA SER A 184 -11.93 10.51 0.18
C SER A 184 -10.50 10.75 0.67
N ILE A 185 -9.48 10.34 -0.09
CA ILE A 185 -8.08 10.67 0.22
C ILE A 185 -7.86 12.17 0.10
N GLN A 186 -8.27 12.79 -1.01
CA GLN A 186 -8.10 14.22 -1.24
C GLN A 186 -8.72 15.06 -0.12
N ARG A 187 -9.95 14.75 0.28
CA ARG A 187 -10.67 15.54 1.31
C ARG A 187 -10.25 15.20 2.73
N MET A 188 -9.96 13.92 3.03
CA MET A 188 -9.65 13.50 4.39
C MET A 188 -8.17 13.64 4.74
N VAL A 189 -7.27 13.30 3.81
CA VAL A 189 -5.83 13.36 4.05
C VAL A 189 -5.23 14.66 3.51
N GLY A 190 -5.75 15.18 2.42
CA GLY A 190 -5.21 16.31 1.67
C GLY A 190 -4.32 15.83 0.52
N GLY A 191 -4.81 14.83 -0.22
CA GLY A 191 -4.07 14.21 -1.32
C GLY A 191 -3.05 13.17 -0.84
N GLU A 192 -1.92 13.12 -1.48
CA GLU A 192 -0.78 12.30 -1.06
C GLU A 192 -0.31 12.70 0.34
N SER A 193 0.15 11.73 1.12
CA SER A 193 0.55 11.97 2.53
C SER A 193 1.88 12.72 2.67
N GLN A 194 2.21 13.62 1.74
CA GLN A 194 3.42 14.42 1.75
C GLN A 194 3.58 15.15 3.08
N ALA A 195 4.79 15.08 3.63
CA ALA A 195 5.12 15.62 4.93
C ALA A 195 6.60 16.05 5.00
N ASP A 196 6.88 17.15 5.69
CA ASP A 196 8.23 17.55 6.05
C ASP A 196 8.46 17.19 7.52
N GLY A 197 9.38 16.26 7.80
CA GLY A 197 9.58 15.79 9.16
C GLY A 197 10.49 14.58 9.29
N ALA A 198 10.24 13.79 10.32
CA ALA A 198 10.95 12.55 10.55
C ALA A 198 10.02 11.46 11.09
N GLU A 199 10.35 10.21 10.75
CA GLU A 199 9.67 9.02 11.30
C GLU A 199 10.68 7.94 11.67
N VAL A 200 10.29 7.11 12.63
CA VAL A 200 11.02 5.92 13.05
C VAL A 200 10.09 4.73 12.90
N ASN A 201 10.59 3.70 12.24
CA ASN A 201 9.90 2.43 12.06
C ASN A 201 10.57 1.38 12.94
N TYR A 202 9.76 0.55 13.58
CA TYR A 202 10.20 -0.61 14.36
C TYR A 202 9.56 -1.87 13.80
N LEU A 203 10.39 -2.80 13.35
CA LEU A 203 9.95 -4.12 12.93
C LEU A 203 10.00 -5.07 14.11
N PHE A 204 8.82 -5.54 14.56
CA PHE A 204 8.74 -6.46 15.68
C PHE A 204 9.33 -7.83 15.33
N PRO A 205 10.05 -8.48 16.27
CA PRO A 205 10.60 -9.82 16.06
C PRO A 205 9.52 -10.90 16.25
N THR A 206 8.44 -10.82 15.49
CA THR A 206 7.32 -11.76 15.46
C THR A 206 7.48 -12.77 14.32
N PRO A 207 6.83 -13.95 14.36
CA PRO A 207 6.87 -14.91 13.26
C PRO A 207 6.11 -14.44 12.00
N PHE A 208 5.42 -13.31 12.07
CA PHE A 208 4.73 -12.64 10.97
C PHE A 208 5.18 -11.18 10.92
N PHE A 209 5.00 -10.55 9.78
CA PHE A 209 5.34 -9.14 9.62
C PHE A 209 4.44 -8.26 10.51
N LEU A 210 5.05 -7.49 11.41
CA LEU A 210 4.40 -6.47 12.21
C LEU A 210 5.34 -5.28 12.36
N ARG A 211 4.91 -4.12 11.87
CA ARG A 211 5.69 -2.87 11.92
C ARG A 211 4.90 -1.77 12.62
N ALA A 212 5.56 -1.07 13.52
CA ALA A 212 5.08 0.20 14.07
C ALA A 212 5.87 1.36 13.46
N THR A 213 5.17 2.43 13.13
CA THR A 213 5.74 3.70 12.68
C THR A 213 5.31 4.80 13.63
N PHE A 214 6.26 5.65 14.03
CA PHE A 214 6.02 6.88 14.78
C PHE A 214 6.70 8.04 14.08
N GLY A 215 5.96 9.13 13.87
CA GLY A 215 6.50 10.30 13.17
C GLY A 215 6.01 11.62 13.73
N GLY A 216 6.77 12.67 13.45
CA GLY A 216 6.42 14.06 13.72
C GLY A 216 6.74 14.93 12.52
N TYR A 217 5.75 15.72 12.07
CA TYR A 217 5.79 16.44 10.80
C TYR A 217 5.19 17.84 10.91
N ASN A 218 5.57 18.71 10.00
CA ASN A 218 4.91 20.02 9.86
C ASN A 218 3.42 19.85 9.52
N LYS A 219 3.12 18.94 8.58
CA LYS A 219 1.75 18.54 8.19
C LYS A 219 1.77 17.12 7.61
N ILE A 220 0.61 16.55 7.37
CA ILE A 220 0.39 15.40 6.50
C ILE A 220 -0.63 15.81 5.44
N GLY A 221 -0.34 15.53 4.18
CA GLY A 221 -1.16 15.85 3.00
C GLY A 221 -0.59 16.99 2.18
N ALA A 222 -0.33 16.73 0.88
CA ALA A 222 0.22 17.70 -0.07
C ALA A 222 -0.67 18.95 -0.16
N ASP A 223 -1.99 18.73 -0.36
CA ASP A 223 -3.00 19.78 -0.54
C ASP A 223 -3.75 20.11 0.75
N ASN A 224 -3.13 19.92 1.90
CA ASN A 224 -3.76 20.19 3.18
C ASN A 224 -3.72 21.68 3.50
N GLU A 225 -4.60 22.46 2.93
CA GLU A 225 -4.72 23.91 3.13
C GLU A 225 -4.97 24.31 4.60
N GLN A 226 -5.55 23.39 5.37
CA GLN A 226 -5.88 23.62 6.78
C GLN A 226 -4.65 23.71 7.68
N VAL A 227 -3.49 23.27 7.18
CA VAL A 227 -2.22 23.34 7.88
C VAL A 227 -1.22 24.13 7.04
N SER A 228 -1.14 25.43 7.28
CA SER A 228 -0.23 26.33 6.55
C SER A 228 1.21 25.84 6.58
N ASN A 229 1.83 25.72 5.41
CA ASN A 229 3.26 25.40 5.24
C ASN A 229 4.18 26.63 5.38
N LEU A 230 3.61 27.82 5.39
CA LEU A 230 4.34 29.09 5.20
C LEU A 230 5.14 29.53 6.41
N THR A 231 4.98 28.90 7.57
CA THR A 231 5.74 29.24 8.78
C THR A 231 6.30 27.99 9.41
N PRO A 232 7.60 27.96 9.78
CA PRO A 232 8.15 26.87 10.59
C PRO A 232 7.27 26.62 11.81
N ARG A 233 6.91 25.37 12.05
CA ARG A 233 6.10 25.01 13.21
C ARG A 233 7.00 24.59 14.37
N ALA A 234 6.67 25.05 15.57
CA ALA A 234 7.27 24.50 16.78
C ALA A 234 6.87 23.02 16.94
N ALA A 235 7.73 22.22 17.56
CA ALA A 235 7.44 20.80 17.78
C ALA A 235 6.08 20.58 18.48
N SER A 236 5.71 21.42 19.45
CA SER A 236 4.41 21.37 20.12
C SER A 236 3.18 21.53 19.20
N ARG A 237 3.39 21.92 17.94
CA ARG A 237 2.35 22.09 16.90
C ARG A 237 2.49 21.11 15.73
N PHE A 238 3.41 20.17 15.79
CA PHE A 238 3.58 19.15 14.75
C PHE A 238 2.36 18.26 14.66
N THR A 239 2.17 17.66 13.49
CA THR A 239 1.31 16.52 13.33
C THR A 239 2.09 15.28 13.76
N TYR A 240 1.59 14.57 14.76
CA TYR A 240 2.17 13.34 15.27
C TYR A 240 1.40 12.14 14.71
N LEU A 241 2.13 11.17 14.19
CA LEU A 241 1.58 9.95 13.59
C LEU A 241 2.01 8.73 14.38
N GLY A 242 1.07 7.83 14.60
CA GLY A 242 1.30 6.44 14.96
C GLY A 242 0.63 5.53 13.96
N ARG A 243 1.33 4.51 13.45
CA ARG A 243 0.79 3.49 12.57
C ARG A 243 1.24 2.10 13.00
N LEU A 244 0.34 1.14 12.89
CA LEU A 244 0.65 -0.29 12.91
C LEU A 244 0.22 -0.89 11.59
N ASN A 245 1.09 -1.69 10.98
CA ASN A 245 0.71 -2.48 9.84
C ASN A 245 1.25 -3.90 9.93
N THR A 246 0.50 -4.83 9.40
CA THR A 246 0.80 -6.25 9.42
C THR A 246 0.44 -6.91 8.09
N TYR A 247 1.10 -8.03 7.82
CA TYR A 247 0.94 -8.82 6.61
C TYR A 247 0.93 -10.30 6.97
N PHE A 248 0.01 -11.03 6.38
CA PHE A 248 -0.13 -12.48 6.57
C PHE A 248 -0.30 -13.17 5.22
N ASP A 249 0.44 -14.23 5.00
CA ASP A 249 0.15 -15.22 3.97
C ASP A 249 -0.92 -16.17 4.49
N LEU A 250 -2.11 -16.15 3.87
CA LEU A 250 -3.21 -17.05 4.20
C LEU A 250 -2.98 -18.43 3.57
N THR A 251 -2.41 -18.42 2.38
CA THR A 251 -1.96 -19.59 1.62
C THR A 251 -0.80 -19.17 0.73
N ASP A 252 -0.17 -20.13 0.03
CA ASP A 252 0.90 -19.83 -0.94
C ASP A 252 0.50 -18.83 -2.04
N ASN A 253 -0.80 -18.67 -2.29
CA ASN A 253 -1.35 -17.80 -3.35
C ASN A 253 -2.16 -16.61 -2.82
N GLN A 254 -2.36 -16.51 -1.51
CA GLN A 254 -3.26 -15.53 -0.91
C GLN A 254 -2.59 -14.81 0.24
N SER A 255 -2.71 -13.50 0.25
CA SER A 255 -2.21 -12.67 1.33
C SER A 255 -3.20 -11.59 1.75
N ILE A 256 -3.10 -11.18 3.00
CA ILE A 256 -3.85 -10.07 3.56
C ILE A 256 -2.90 -9.10 4.26
N GLU A 257 -3.09 -7.83 4.01
CA GLU A 257 -2.39 -6.73 4.66
C GLU A 257 -3.40 -5.87 5.40
N LEU A 258 -3.09 -5.53 6.63
CA LEU A 258 -3.93 -4.71 7.50
C LEU A 258 -3.10 -3.56 8.05
N GLY A 259 -3.67 -2.37 8.09
CA GLY A 259 -3.05 -1.20 8.67
C GLY A 259 -4.03 -0.37 9.49
N THR A 260 -3.51 0.29 10.51
CA THR A 260 -4.23 1.34 11.25
C THR A 260 -3.31 2.50 11.52
N SER A 261 -3.82 3.71 11.31
CA SER A 261 -3.09 4.97 11.44
C SER A 261 -3.86 5.96 12.29
N LEU A 262 -3.15 6.72 13.11
CA LEU A 262 -3.71 7.81 13.90
C LEU A 262 -2.77 9.02 13.82
N ALA A 263 -3.26 10.13 13.26
CA ALA A 263 -2.53 11.38 13.20
C ALA A 263 -3.23 12.44 14.08
N TYR A 264 -2.46 13.09 14.95
CA TYR A 264 -2.93 14.16 15.83
C TYR A 264 -2.20 15.45 15.51
N THR A 265 -2.95 16.49 15.20
CA THR A 265 -2.44 17.85 14.98
C THR A 265 -3.00 18.77 16.09
N PRO A 266 -2.17 19.22 17.05
CA PRO A 266 -2.63 20.03 18.18
C PRO A 266 -3.19 21.38 17.80
N SER A 267 -2.71 21.95 16.67
CA SER A 267 -3.14 23.26 16.20
C SER A 267 -3.20 23.29 14.68
N VAL A 268 -4.40 23.24 14.16
CA VAL A 268 -4.72 23.48 12.74
C VAL A 268 -5.05 24.95 12.58
N ARG A 269 -4.37 25.64 11.66
CA ARG A 269 -4.63 27.04 11.36
C ARG A 269 -5.54 27.11 10.14
N LEU A 270 -6.74 27.60 10.35
CA LEU A 270 -7.70 27.86 9.27
C LEU A 270 -7.55 29.29 8.77
N PRO A 271 -7.87 29.59 7.49
CA PRO A 271 -7.94 30.96 6.99
C PRO A 271 -8.88 31.81 7.87
N GLY A 272 -8.39 32.94 8.36
CA GLY A 272 -9.18 33.83 9.21
C GLY A 272 -9.27 33.42 10.69
N ASP A 273 -8.80 32.25 11.09
CA ASP A 273 -8.82 31.78 12.48
C ASP A 273 -7.52 32.12 13.21
N ALA A 274 -7.62 32.95 14.25
CA ALA A 274 -6.49 33.28 15.13
C ALA A 274 -6.22 32.20 16.20
N SER A 275 -7.22 31.38 16.54
CA SER A 275 -7.18 30.47 17.68
C SER A 275 -6.66 29.08 17.34
N GLY A 276 -6.82 28.63 16.09
CA GLY A 276 -6.46 27.30 15.63
C GLY A 276 -7.20 26.18 16.38
N GLY A 277 -7.70 25.20 15.67
CA GLY A 277 -8.32 24.01 16.25
C GLY A 277 -7.40 22.83 16.28
N ASP A 278 -7.71 21.81 17.06
CA ASP A 278 -7.05 20.52 17.01
C ASP A 278 -7.73 19.59 15.98
N ARG A 279 -6.97 18.65 15.43
CA ARG A 279 -7.43 17.64 14.50
C ARG A 279 -6.95 16.26 14.91
N ILE A 280 -7.84 15.27 14.83
CA ILE A 280 -7.53 13.85 14.92
C ILE A 280 -7.98 13.22 13.62
N LEU A 281 -7.05 12.61 12.89
CA LEU A 281 -7.31 11.85 11.66
C LEU A 281 -6.94 10.39 11.91
N GLY A 282 -7.95 9.50 11.89
CA GLY A 282 -7.77 8.06 11.97
C GLY A 282 -7.93 7.41 10.60
N GLY A 283 -7.23 6.32 10.35
CA GLY A 283 -7.35 5.52 9.14
C GLY A 283 -7.22 4.04 9.43
N VAL A 284 -7.98 3.22 8.71
CA VAL A 284 -7.83 1.75 8.70
C VAL A 284 -7.75 1.33 7.24
N ASP A 285 -6.81 0.47 6.91
CA ASP A 285 -6.62 -0.06 5.58
C ASP A 285 -6.57 -1.60 5.59
N LEU A 286 -7.15 -2.19 4.54
CA LEU A 286 -7.14 -3.62 4.30
C LEU A 286 -6.86 -3.86 2.82
N THR A 287 -5.96 -4.81 2.54
CA THR A 287 -5.72 -5.28 1.18
C THR A 287 -5.64 -6.80 1.18
N TYR A 288 -6.47 -7.43 0.37
CA TYR A 288 -6.42 -8.86 0.06
C TYR A 288 -5.86 -9.04 -1.34
N ARG A 289 -4.94 -10.00 -1.50
CA ARG A 289 -4.38 -10.37 -2.80
C ARG A 289 -4.50 -11.87 -3.02
N TYR A 290 -4.93 -12.22 -4.20
CA TYR A 290 -4.82 -13.56 -4.76
C TYR A 290 -3.87 -13.50 -5.96
N GLN A 291 -2.74 -14.19 -5.86
CA GLN A 291 -1.72 -14.22 -6.91
C GLN A 291 -1.15 -15.64 -7.02
N PRO A 292 -1.53 -16.41 -8.05
CA PRO A 292 -1.02 -17.77 -8.24
C PRO A 292 0.50 -17.79 -8.40
N LEU A 293 1.18 -18.70 -7.70
CA LEU A 293 2.62 -18.89 -7.78
C LEU A 293 3.10 -19.48 -9.11
N ALA A 294 2.20 -20.12 -9.89
CA ALA A 294 2.58 -20.69 -11.18
C ALA A 294 2.99 -19.57 -12.15
N SER A 295 4.24 -19.59 -12.58
CA SER A 295 4.86 -18.57 -13.45
C SER A 295 4.17 -18.37 -14.79
N THR A 296 3.31 -19.32 -15.21
CA THR A 296 2.51 -19.25 -16.45
C THR A 296 1.12 -18.63 -16.25
N VAL A 297 0.69 -18.43 -15.01
CA VAL A 297 -0.64 -17.88 -14.69
C VAL A 297 -0.48 -16.42 -14.31
N TYR A 298 -0.87 -15.54 -15.22
CA TYR A 298 -0.85 -14.08 -14.99
C TYR A 298 -2.14 -13.55 -14.38
N GLN A 299 -3.09 -14.43 -14.07
CA GLN A 299 -4.35 -14.05 -13.44
C GLN A 299 -4.13 -13.76 -11.96
N GLY A 300 -4.79 -12.75 -11.47
CA GLY A 300 -4.72 -12.38 -10.07
C GLY A 300 -5.88 -11.47 -9.70
N PHE A 301 -6.15 -11.38 -8.42
CA PHE A 301 -7.18 -10.50 -7.88
C PHE A 301 -6.63 -9.72 -6.71
N THR A 302 -6.86 -8.40 -6.70
CA THR A 302 -6.57 -7.53 -5.56
C THR A 302 -7.85 -6.84 -5.15
N TRP A 303 -8.14 -6.87 -3.87
CA TRP A 303 -9.20 -6.06 -3.25
C TRP A 303 -8.60 -5.23 -2.14
N GLY A 304 -8.88 -3.93 -2.16
CA GLY A 304 -8.41 -3.02 -1.14
C GLY A 304 -9.49 -2.04 -0.70
N SER A 305 -9.42 -1.64 0.55
CA SER A 305 -10.33 -0.66 1.15
C SER A 305 -9.58 0.17 2.17
N GLU A 306 -9.87 1.46 2.19
CA GLU A 306 -9.44 2.34 3.28
C GLU A 306 -10.64 3.11 3.81
N PHE A 307 -10.68 3.29 5.11
CA PHE A 307 -11.69 4.05 5.82
C PHE A 307 -11.02 5.09 6.70
N TYR A 308 -11.53 6.32 6.66
CA TYR A 308 -11.01 7.47 7.38
C TYR A 308 -12.04 8.06 8.32
N ASN A 309 -11.57 8.50 9.48
CA ASN A 309 -12.31 9.28 10.46
C ASN A 309 -11.55 10.57 10.76
N ASN A 310 -12.15 11.71 10.44
CA ASN A 310 -11.61 13.01 10.79
C ASN A 310 -12.47 13.66 11.89
N SER A 311 -11.82 14.11 12.96
CA SER A 311 -12.44 14.89 14.03
C SER A 311 -11.65 16.17 14.21
N GLN A 312 -12.22 17.30 13.81
CA GLN A 312 -11.55 18.59 13.77
C GLN A 312 -12.43 19.70 14.33
N ARG A 313 -11.79 20.70 14.95
CA ARG A 313 -12.47 21.92 15.38
C ARG A 313 -12.37 22.97 14.29
N PHE A 314 -13.51 23.44 13.82
CA PHE A 314 -13.64 24.48 12.80
C PHE A 314 -14.18 25.77 13.40
N PRO A 315 -13.75 26.96 12.94
CA PRO A 315 -14.40 28.22 13.27
C PRO A 315 -15.75 28.32 12.55
N PHE A 316 -16.72 28.85 13.24
CA PHE A 316 -18.03 29.22 12.71
C PHE A 316 -18.37 30.62 13.20
N ASP A 317 -18.78 31.46 12.31
CA ASP A 317 -19.23 32.79 12.65
C ASP A 317 -20.70 32.72 13.14
N VAL A 318 -20.90 33.21 14.34
CA VAL A 318 -22.21 33.30 14.98
C VAL A 318 -22.52 34.77 15.20
N GLU A 319 -23.68 35.20 14.75
CA GLU A 319 -24.21 36.52 15.08
C GLU A 319 -24.64 36.54 16.54
N VAL A 320 -24.07 37.43 17.32
CA VAL A 320 -24.41 37.64 18.73
C VAL A 320 -24.94 39.03 18.86
N SER A 321 -26.19 39.17 19.28
CA SER A 321 -26.78 40.46 19.62
C SER A 321 -26.23 40.96 20.95
N ASP A 322 -26.02 42.27 21.04
CA ASP A 322 -25.63 42.90 22.30
C ASP A 322 -26.75 42.70 23.33
N PRO A 323 -26.45 42.22 24.56
CA PRO A 323 -27.47 42.06 25.59
C PRO A 323 -28.18 43.34 25.98
N ASP A 324 -27.49 44.49 25.88
CA ASP A 324 -27.99 45.79 26.27
C ASP A 324 -28.67 46.54 25.10
N ASP A 325 -28.32 46.22 23.85
CA ASP A 325 -28.97 46.74 22.64
C ASP A 325 -29.06 45.66 21.54
N PRO A 326 -30.19 44.96 21.43
CA PRO A 326 -30.39 43.88 20.45
C PRO A 326 -30.26 44.29 18.98
N SER A 327 -30.26 45.61 18.69
CA SER A 327 -30.03 46.11 17.32
C SER A 327 -28.56 46.06 16.91
N ILE A 328 -27.67 45.95 17.87
CA ILE A 328 -26.23 45.79 17.63
C ILE A 328 -25.93 44.29 17.51
N VAL A 329 -25.66 43.85 16.29
CA VAL A 329 -25.25 42.46 16.01
C VAL A 329 -23.76 42.42 15.73
N THR A 330 -23.03 41.67 16.52
CA THR A 330 -21.61 41.43 16.32
C THR A 330 -21.36 39.99 15.87
N THR A 331 -20.42 39.81 14.95
CA THR A 331 -20.02 38.46 14.50
C THR A 331 -18.93 37.95 15.42
N GLN A 332 -19.17 36.83 16.09
CA GLN A 332 -18.22 36.13 16.92
C GLN A 332 -17.84 34.77 16.31
N SER A 333 -16.55 34.50 16.16
CA SER A 333 -16.10 33.20 15.71
C SER A 333 -16.04 32.20 16.88
N VAL A 334 -16.80 31.10 16.75
CA VAL A 334 -16.92 30.04 17.76
C VAL A 334 -16.37 28.73 17.18
N GLY A 335 -15.44 28.11 17.90
CA GLY A 335 -14.89 26.82 17.49
C GLY A 335 -15.86 25.67 17.74
N LYS A 336 -16.33 24.99 16.68
CA LYS A 336 -17.20 23.82 16.76
C LYS A 336 -16.52 22.58 16.20
N ARG A 337 -16.55 21.48 16.98
CA ARG A 337 -16.00 20.20 16.50
C ARG A 337 -16.94 19.55 15.48
N ARG A 338 -16.37 19.16 14.34
CA ARG A 338 -17.04 18.35 13.31
C ARG A 338 -16.35 17.00 13.21
N ARG A 339 -17.15 15.96 12.93
CA ARG A 339 -16.68 14.62 12.64
C ARG A 339 -17.15 14.25 11.24
N SER A 340 -16.24 13.74 10.43
CA SER A 340 -16.52 13.24 9.09
C SER A 340 -15.92 11.87 8.90
N TYR A 341 -16.60 11.03 8.12
CA TYR A 341 -16.20 9.66 7.81
C TYR A 341 -16.20 9.49 6.31
N GLY A 342 -15.08 9.04 5.77
CA GLY A 342 -14.93 8.83 4.34
C GLY A 342 -14.13 7.57 4.07
N GLY A 343 -14.10 7.14 2.82
CA GLY A 343 -13.32 5.98 2.46
C GLY A 343 -13.68 5.45 1.09
N TYR A 344 -12.90 4.50 0.64
CA TYR A 344 -13.07 3.88 -0.66
C TYR A 344 -12.85 2.37 -0.59
N THR A 345 -13.34 1.68 -1.61
CA THR A 345 -13.04 0.28 -1.88
C THR A 345 -12.79 0.10 -3.38
N TYR A 346 -11.85 -0.76 -3.72
CA TYR A 346 -11.56 -1.11 -5.11
C TYR A 346 -11.34 -2.60 -5.26
N GLY A 347 -11.60 -3.10 -6.46
CA GLY A 347 -11.25 -4.44 -6.88
C GLY A 347 -10.54 -4.37 -8.22
N GLU A 348 -9.46 -5.11 -8.37
CA GLU A 348 -8.74 -5.26 -9.63
C GLU A 348 -8.55 -6.73 -9.96
N LEU A 349 -8.96 -7.13 -11.15
CA LEU A 349 -8.77 -8.45 -11.72
C LEU A 349 -7.73 -8.37 -12.83
N LYS A 350 -6.59 -9.03 -12.64
CA LYS A 350 -5.58 -9.23 -13.67
C LYS A 350 -6.01 -10.39 -14.56
N LEU A 351 -6.36 -10.10 -15.81
CA LEU A 351 -6.90 -11.08 -16.77
C LEU A 351 -5.78 -11.90 -17.40
N ASN A 352 -4.69 -11.24 -17.75
CA ASN A 352 -3.47 -11.82 -18.31
C ASN A 352 -2.31 -10.83 -18.14
N LYS A 353 -1.17 -11.09 -18.75
CA LYS A 353 0.00 -10.24 -18.62
C LYS A 353 -0.20 -8.81 -19.14
N ASN A 354 -1.12 -8.60 -20.10
CA ASN A 354 -1.33 -7.33 -20.78
C ASN A 354 -2.59 -6.59 -20.33
N TRP A 355 -3.55 -7.25 -19.68
CA TRP A 355 -4.84 -6.65 -19.36
C TRP A 355 -5.21 -6.83 -17.89
N SER A 356 -5.64 -5.75 -17.27
CA SER A 356 -6.38 -5.78 -16.00
C SER A 356 -7.65 -4.94 -16.11
N THR A 357 -8.64 -5.25 -15.29
CA THR A 357 -9.88 -4.49 -15.16
C THR A 357 -10.25 -4.38 -13.69
N GLY A 358 -10.95 -3.32 -13.33
CA GLY A 358 -11.35 -3.13 -11.96
C GLY A 358 -12.42 -2.06 -11.80
N PHE A 359 -12.70 -1.78 -10.55
CA PHE A 359 -13.59 -0.69 -10.16
C PHE A 359 -13.09 -0.02 -8.88
N LEU A 360 -13.44 1.24 -8.74
CA LEU A 360 -13.29 2.04 -7.54
C LEU A 360 -14.67 2.54 -7.12
N PHE A 361 -15.03 2.33 -5.86
CA PHE A 361 -16.17 2.99 -5.20
C PHE A 361 -15.64 3.89 -4.09
N ASP A 362 -16.09 5.14 -4.04
CA ASP A 362 -15.59 6.14 -3.12
C ASP A 362 -16.72 6.94 -2.47
N TYR A 363 -16.61 7.17 -1.17
CA TYR A 363 -17.49 8.00 -0.37
C TYR A 363 -16.67 9.12 0.29
N ALA A 364 -16.86 10.34 -0.18
CA ALA A 364 -16.09 11.51 0.21
C ALA A 364 -16.97 12.63 0.73
N PRO A 365 -17.13 12.82 2.05
CA PRO A 365 -17.80 13.98 2.63
C PRO A 365 -16.90 15.22 2.55
N VAL A 366 -17.52 16.38 2.63
CA VAL A 366 -16.81 17.64 2.88
C VAL A 366 -16.49 17.71 4.38
N VAL A 367 -15.23 17.97 4.71
CA VAL A 367 -14.70 17.75 6.07
C VAL A 367 -15.34 18.66 7.12
N ASP A 368 -15.59 19.93 6.78
CA ASP A 368 -16.22 20.93 7.63
C ASP A 368 -17.76 20.86 7.62
N ASN A 369 -18.34 20.29 6.55
CA ASN A 369 -19.78 20.11 6.39
C ASN A 369 -20.12 18.66 5.95
N PRO A 370 -20.10 17.67 6.84
CA PRO A 370 -20.28 16.26 6.48
C PRO A 370 -21.65 15.89 5.90
N SER A 371 -22.63 16.81 5.95
CA SER A 371 -23.90 16.62 5.24
C SER A 371 -23.72 16.72 3.71
N GLN A 372 -22.71 17.45 3.28
CA GLN A 372 -22.29 17.54 1.89
C GLN A 372 -21.32 16.40 1.58
N ARG A 373 -21.61 15.63 0.55
CA ARG A 373 -20.83 14.43 0.21
C ARG A 373 -20.88 14.12 -1.29
N THR A 374 -19.87 13.42 -1.74
CA THR A 374 -19.79 12.84 -3.08
C THR A 374 -19.70 11.33 -2.96
N LEU A 375 -20.49 10.63 -3.77
CA LEU A 375 -20.37 9.20 -4.05
C LEU A 375 -19.81 9.06 -5.46
N SER A 376 -18.83 8.24 -5.66
CA SER A 376 -18.35 7.93 -7.01
C SER A 376 -18.22 6.45 -7.25
N PHE A 377 -18.44 6.05 -8.50
CA PHE A 377 -18.21 4.71 -9.00
C PHE A 377 -17.42 4.79 -10.30
N SER A 378 -16.27 4.14 -10.36
CA SER A 378 -15.31 4.29 -11.44
C SER A 378 -14.77 2.93 -11.90
N PRO A 379 -15.44 2.26 -12.86
CA PRO A 379 -14.87 1.10 -13.54
C PRO A 379 -13.70 1.53 -14.45
N TYR A 380 -12.68 0.68 -14.54
CA TYR A 380 -11.51 0.93 -15.37
C TYR A 380 -10.99 -0.33 -16.05
N LEU A 381 -10.28 -0.11 -17.15
CA LEU A 381 -9.58 -1.14 -17.91
C LEU A 381 -8.16 -0.64 -18.18
N THR A 382 -7.15 -1.44 -17.87
CA THR A 382 -5.74 -1.11 -18.10
C THR A 382 -5.15 -2.08 -19.13
N TRP A 383 -4.49 -1.52 -20.12
CA TRP A 383 -3.71 -2.24 -21.13
C TRP A 383 -2.22 -1.93 -20.94
N TYR A 384 -1.48 -2.96 -20.58
CA TYR A 384 -0.02 -2.92 -20.47
C TYR A 384 0.57 -3.29 -21.84
N LEU A 385 1.04 -2.29 -22.59
CA LEU A 385 1.72 -2.48 -23.86
C LEU A 385 3.08 -3.16 -23.65
N SER A 386 3.75 -2.79 -22.54
CA SER A 386 4.99 -3.37 -22.04
C SER A 386 5.05 -3.15 -20.52
N GLU A 387 6.15 -3.56 -19.88
CA GLU A 387 6.43 -3.22 -18.48
C GLU A 387 6.68 -1.71 -18.27
N PHE A 388 6.97 -0.95 -19.35
CA PHE A 388 7.27 0.48 -19.29
C PHE A 388 6.14 1.37 -19.77
N ASN A 389 5.13 0.82 -20.45
CA ASN A 389 4.05 1.59 -21.06
C ASN A 389 2.70 0.98 -20.76
N ARG A 390 1.77 1.82 -20.32
CA ARG A 390 0.37 1.43 -20.12
C ARG A 390 -0.59 2.50 -20.59
N LEU A 391 -1.74 2.04 -21.06
CA LEU A 391 -2.94 2.84 -21.30
C LEU A 391 -4.04 2.40 -20.33
N ARG A 392 -4.72 3.36 -19.73
CA ARG A 392 -5.85 3.10 -18.84
C ARG A 392 -7.07 3.87 -19.28
N PHE A 393 -8.17 3.17 -19.39
CA PHE A 393 -9.49 3.71 -19.72
C PHE A 393 -10.31 3.69 -18.45
N GLN A 394 -10.85 4.82 -18.03
CA GLN A 394 -11.70 4.93 -16.86
C GLN A 394 -12.95 5.71 -17.17
N TYR A 395 -14.09 5.19 -16.76
CA TYR A 395 -15.33 5.92 -16.64
C TYR A 395 -15.58 6.20 -15.17
N SER A 396 -16.03 7.41 -14.81
CA SER A 396 -16.40 7.76 -13.45
C SER A 396 -17.77 8.42 -13.43
N TYR A 397 -18.64 7.95 -12.57
CA TYR A 397 -19.91 8.59 -12.26
C TYR A 397 -19.83 9.20 -10.85
N LEU A 398 -19.96 10.53 -10.77
CA LEU A 398 -19.93 11.28 -9.53
C LEU A 398 -21.34 11.77 -9.19
N ASN A 399 -21.79 11.51 -7.98
CA ASN A 399 -23.05 11.99 -7.44
C ASN A 399 -22.81 12.74 -6.13
N ASN A 400 -22.91 14.06 -6.16
CA ASN A 400 -22.85 14.90 -4.98
C ASN A 400 -24.17 15.61 -4.73
N ASN A 401 -24.37 16.08 -3.49
CA ASN A 401 -25.59 16.73 -3.05
C ASN A 401 -25.43 18.25 -2.83
N PHE A 402 -24.33 18.87 -3.25
CA PHE A 402 -24.02 20.27 -2.96
C PHE A 402 -23.55 21.07 -4.17
N SER A 403 -22.94 20.46 -5.18
CA SER A 403 -22.45 21.16 -6.36
C SER A 403 -23.29 20.84 -7.59
N THR A 404 -23.43 21.84 -8.46
CA THR A 404 -23.99 21.71 -9.80
C THR A 404 -22.91 21.66 -10.87
N ASP A 405 -21.64 21.82 -10.48
CA ASP A 405 -20.50 21.76 -11.40
C ASP A 405 -20.38 20.35 -11.99
N LYS A 406 -20.22 20.30 -13.30
CA LYS A 406 -20.10 19.03 -14.04
C LYS A 406 -18.74 18.37 -13.88
N ALA A 407 -17.73 19.11 -13.46
CA ALA A 407 -16.44 18.55 -13.05
C ALA A 407 -16.55 17.78 -11.74
N GLU A 408 -17.51 18.13 -10.89
CA GLU A 408 -17.74 17.49 -9.58
C GLU A 408 -18.96 16.57 -9.58
N LYS A 409 -19.79 16.57 -10.62
CA LYS A 409 -21.04 15.82 -10.71
C LYS A 409 -21.32 15.32 -12.12
N GLY A 410 -21.62 14.04 -12.25
CA GLY A 410 -22.04 13.42 -13.51
C GLY A 410 -20.99 12.47 -14.08
N ASN A 411 -21.01 12.34 -15.39
CA ASN A 411 -20.19 11.39 -16.11
C ASN A 411 -18.84 11.98 -16.49
N GLN A 412 -17.77 11.24 -16.24
CA GLN A 412 -16.41 11.60 -16.62
C GLN A 412 -15.76 10.41 -17.36
N PHE A 413 -14.92 10.70 -18.36
CA PHE A 413 -14.17 9.69 -19.12
C PHE A 413 -12.72 10.08 -19.19
N PHE A 414 -11.84 9.12 -19.00
CA PHE A 414 -10.40 9.31 -19.01
C PHE A 414 -9.72 8.24 -19.86
N VAL A 415 -8.70 8.66 -20.60
CA VAL A 415 -7.74 7.79 -21.26
C VAL A 415 -6.36 8.26 -20.84
N GLN A 416 -5.77 7.57 -19.88
CA GLN A 416 -4.44 7.89 -19.33
C GLN A 416 -3.37 7.09 -20.04
N TRP A 417 -2.27 7.75 -20.38
CA TRP A 417 -1.05 7.14 -20.84
C TRP A 417 0.07 7.42 -19.85
N THR A 418 0.67 6.35 -19.32
CA THR A 418 1.83 6.44 -18.44
C THR A 418 2.98 5.68 -19.07
N THR A 419 4.15 6.30 -19.14
CA THR A 419 5.39 5.66 -19.58
C THR A 419 6.51 5.90 -18.57
N VAL A 420 7.40 4.91 -18.43
CA VAL A 420 8.48 4.90 -17.43
C VAL A 420 9.80 4.59 -18.14
N ILE A 421 10.86 5.30 -17.81
CA ILE A 421 12.22 5.09 -18.34
C ILE A 421 13.19 4.93 -17.17
N GLY A 422 14.13 3.98 -17.29
CA GLY A 422 15.20 3.80 -16.32
C GLY A 422 14.81 2.98 -15.11
N ALA A 423 15.57 3.11 -14.02
CA ALA A 423 15.28 2.45 -12.78
C ALA A 423 14.06 3.11 -12.12
N HIS A 424 12.95 2.39 -12.05
CA HIS A 424 11.78 2.86 -11.32
C HIS A 424 12.08 2.82 -9.82
N THR A 425 12.48 3.95 -9.28
CA THR A 425 13.08 4.08 -7.95
C THR A 425 12.11 3.79 -6.80
N HIS A 426 10.80 3.79 -7.06
CA HIS A 426 9.78 3.40 -6.07
C HIS A 426 9.91 1.95 -5.58
N GLY A 427 10.48 1.04 -6.38
CA GLY A 427 10.78 -0.32 -5.97
C GLY A 427 11.79 -0.45 -4.82
N PHE A 428 12.55 0.60 -4.52
CA PHE A 428 13.48 0.67 -3.38
C PHE A 428 12.82 1.15 -2.09
N LEU A 429 11.61 1.67 -2.18
CA LEU A 429 10.85 2.11 -1.02
C LEU A 429 9.91 0.96 -0.65
N THR A 430 10.11 0.35 0.50
CA THR A 430 9.14 -0.57 1.11
C THR A 430 7.91 0.25 1.51
N ARG A 431 6.98 0.38 0.60
CA ARG A 431 5.69 1.08 0.81
C ARG A 431 4.58 0.11 1.12
#